data_4cea361f84a73845740da6f63783a85d
#
_entry.id   4cea361f84a73845740da6f63783a85d
#
_cell.length_a   1.000
_cell.length_b   1.000
_cell.length_c   1.000
_cell.angle_alpha   90.00
_cell.angle_beta   90.00
_cell.angle_gamma   90.00
#
_symmetry.space_group_name_H-M   'P 1'
#
loop_
_entity.id
_entity.type
_entity.pdbx_description
1 polymer ?
#
loop_
_entity_poly.entity_id
_entity_poly.type
_entity_poly.pdbx_seq_one_letter_code
_entity_poly.pdbx_strand_id
1 'polypeptide(L)'
;MKTYKKLIHAGIFTSGTLFAAWGINKWIFLRAGMKDMLFCENKYQYSWRFGNIFYTKKGSGSPLLLIHELKSTASAAEWRTLINALSKDHTVYALDLIGCGRSEKPKMTYTNYIYVQLINNFIKDVIGSRTDVITNGSSSNIAIMGCYSEPDLYNRIMMVNPSSLKEMAKFPKANHKTLKYLIELPLVGTSIYNMITSYRSIFRDYKKKLLYPTSILKKDVDTLYEASHLGGPSARFLYASERSHFTNINMLHALKKINHSMYIIGGKEENDIQETLDSYVFYNPSIETDIIKNSKHYPHIEQPEEFLSLCSIYLP
;
A
#
# COMPACT_ATOMS: atom_id res chain seq x y z
N MET A 1 15.99 53.78 -9.96
CA MET A 1 15.51 53.68 -8.54
C MET A 1 14.16 52.93 -8.40
N LYS A 2 13.12 53.23 -9.20
CA LYS A 2 11.80 52.55 -9.09
C LYS A 2 11.84 51.04 -9.43
N THR A 3 12.65 50.62 -10.38
CA THR A 3 12.76 49.21 -10.82
C THR A 3 13.46 48.36 -9.73
N TYR A 4 14.52 48.88 -9.08
CA TYR A 4 15.25 48.19 -8.03
C TYR A 4 14.37 47.96 -6.78
N LYS A 5 13.55 48.96 -6.38
CA LYS A 5 12.59 48.81 -5.27
C LYS A 5 11.54 47.73 -5.59
N LYS A 6 11.02 47.66 -6.83
CA LYS A 6 10.10 46.61 -7.24
C LYS A 6 10.69 45.20 -7.19
N LEU A 7 11.96 45.04 -7.58
CA LEU A 7 12.70 43.78 -7.49
C LEU A 7 12.93 43.36 -6.01
N ILE A 8 13.26 44.29 -5.13
CA ILE A 8 13.37 43.99 -3.70
C ILE A 8 12.03 43.57 -3.11
N HIS A 9 10.96 44.31 -3.39
CA HIS A 9 9.64 43.92 -2.90
C HIS A 9 9.16 42.58 -3.45
N ALA A 10 9.41 42.28 -4.72
CA ALA A 10 9.14 40.97 -5.29
C ALA A 10 9.97 39.87 -4.62
N GLY A 11 11.25 40.12 -4.34
CA GLY A 11 12.13 39.18 -3.61
C GLY A 11 11.65 38.92 -2.17
N ILE A 12 11.27 39.95 -1.44
CA ILE A 12 10.75 39.81 -0.07
C ILE A 12 9.42 39.05 -0.08
N PHE A 13 8.52 39.38 -1.01
CA PHE A 13 7.23 38.71 -1.14
C PHE A 13 7.38 37.22 -1.47
N THR A 14 8.25 36.90 -2.44
CA THR A 14 8.53 35.48 -2.80
C THR A 14 9.19 34.71 -1.65
N SER A 15 10.14 35.30 -0.95
CA SER A 15 10.77 34.67 0.20
C SER A 15 9.79 34.44 1.35
N GLY A 16 8.91 35.42 1.62
CA GLY A 16 7.85 35.30 2.61
C GLY A 16 6.85 34.20 2.31
N THR A 17 6.41 34.09 1.04
CA THR A 17 5.47 33.03 0.64
C THR A 17 6.09 31.63 0.69
N LEU A 18 7.37 31.49 0.32
CA LEU A 18 8.08 30.20 0.44
C LEU A 18 8.28 29.79 1.89
N PHE A 19 8.60 30.73 2.78
CA PHE A 19 8.74 30.45 4.22
C PHE A 19 7.38 30.05 4.84
N ALA A 20 6.31 30.75 4.49
CA ALA A 20 4.95 30.40 4.93
C ALA A 20 4.55 28.99 4.47
N ALA A 21 4.78 28.67 3.20
CA ALA A 21 4.52 27.33 2.66
C ALA A 21 5.32 26.24 3.38
N TRP A 22 6.60 26.50 3.68
CA TRP A 22 7.42 25.57 4.46
C TRP A 22 6.86 25.37 5.88
N GLY A 23 6.48 26.45 6.56
CA GLY A 23 5.91 26.39 7.91
C GLY A 23 4.59 25.62 7.95
N ILE A 24 3.69 25.87 7.00
CA ILE A 24 2.41 25.15 6.85
C ILE A 24 2.66 23.66 6.62
N ASN A 25 3.54 23.30 5.67
CA ASN A 25 3.88 21.92 5.40
C ASN A 25 4.42 21.22 6.65
N LYS A 26 5.37 21.85 7.36
CA LYS A 26 5.95 21.29 8.60
C LYS A 26 4.86 21.07 9.67
N TRP A 27 3.97 22.04 9.84
CA TRP A 27 2.86 21.94 10.80
C TRP A 27 1.90 20.78 10.47
N ILE A 28 1.56 20.56 9.17
CA ILE A 28 0.70 19.47 8.72
C ILE A 28 1.30 18.12 9.14
N PHE A 29 2.61 17.89 8.85
CA PHE A 29 3.27 16.63 9.21
C PHE A 29 3.35 16.42 10.73
N LEU A 30 3.64 17.46 11.50
CA LEU A 30 3.68 17.38 12.96
C LEU A 30 2.29 17.03 13.52
N ARG A 31 1.27 17.71 13.05
CA ARG A 31 -0.11 17.49 13.52
C ARG A 31 -0.64 16.10 13.16
N ALA A 32 -0.27 15.57 12.01
CA ALA A 32 -0.73 14.26 11.56
C ALA A 32 -0.28 13.11 12.49
N GLY A 33 0.94 13.18 13.04
CA GLY A 33 1.47 12.17 13.95
C GLY A 33 1.06 12.31 15.43
N MET A 34 0.26 13.34 15.79
CA MET A 34 -0.08 13.60 17.19
C MET A 34 -1.08 12.60 17.79
N LYS A 35 -1.84 11.88 16.96
CA LYS A 35 -2.90 10.98 17.43
C LYS A 35 -2.44 9.57 17.73
N ASP A 36 -1.26 9.20 17.26
CA ASP A 36 -0.65 7.86 17.40
C ASP A 36 -1.61 6.70 17.04
N MET A 37 -2.34 6.89 15.92
CA MET A 37 -3.35 5.92 15.44
C MET A 37 -2.74 4.62 14.95
N LEU A 38 -1.44 4.65 14.66
CA LEU A 38 -0.65 3.48 14.24
C LEU A 38 0.06 2.81 15.42
N PHE A 39 -0.25 3.20 16.66
CA PHE A 39 0.30 2.53 17.85
C PHE A 39 -0.03 1.03 17.83
N CYS A 40 0.94 0.22 18.18
CA CYS A 40 0.79 -1.20 18.45
C CYS A 40 1.82 -1.64 19.49
N GLU A 41 1.48 -2.66 20.28
CA GLU A 41 2.35 -3.17 21.37
C GLU A 41 3.51 -4.00 20.80
N ASN A 42 3.24 -4.87 19.84
CA ASN A 42 4.22 -5.77 19.23
C ASN A 42 4.92 -5.11 18.05
N LYS A 43 6.01 -4.38 18.34
CA LYS A 43 6.77 -3.61 17.36
C LYS A 43 8.08 -4.32 17.05
N TYR A 44 8.29 -4.63 15.79
CA TYR A 44 9.55 -5.18 15.30
C TYR A 44 10.06 -4.32 14.14
N GLN A 45 11.36 -4.35 13.95
CA GLN A 45 12.03 -3.69 12.82
C GLN A 45 12.96 -4.69 12.13
N TYR A 46 12.89 -4.70 10.82
CA TYR A 46 13.81 -5.42 9.95
C TYR A 46 14.71 -4.42 9.24
N SER A 47 16.00 -4.44 9.54
CA SER A 47 16.99 -3.59 8.87
C SER A 47 17.24 -4.10 7.48
N TRP A 48 16.68 -3.41 6.50
CA TRP A 48 16.82 -3.74 5.09
C TRP A 48 17.67 -2.70 4.38
N ARG A 49 18.28 -3.05 3.25
CA ARG A 49 19.25 -2.21 2.52
C ARG A 49 18.79 -0.78 2.17
N PHE A 50 17.49 -0.53 2.06
CA PHE A 50 16.94 0.79 1.75
C PHE A 50 16.27 1.47 2.94
N GLY A 51 16.35 0.88 4.12
CA GLY A 51 15.80 1.45 5.35
C GLY A 51 15.13 0.41 6.25
N ASN A 52 14.74 0.84 7.44
CA ASN A 52 14.09 -0.02 8.42
C ASN A 52 12.64 -0.27 8.05
N ILE A 53 12.26 -1.54 8.05
CA ILE A 53 10.92 -2.01 7.76
C ILE A 53 10.22 -2.34 9.07
N PHE A 54 9.12 -1.67 9.32
CA PHE A 54 8.28 -1.96 10.45
C PHE A 54 7.39 -3.17 10.19
N TYR A 55 7.27 -4.06 11.17
CA TYR A 55 6.30 -5.16 11.12
C TYR A 55 5.80 -5.53 12.50
N THR A 56 4.67 -6.23 12.54
CA THR A 56 4.12 -6.88 13.71
C THR A 56 4.15 -8.39 13.53
N LYS A 57 4.27 -9.11 14.67
CA LYS A 57 4.23 -10.57 14.70
C LYS A 57 3.30 -11.01 15.83
N LYS A 58 2.36 -11.92 15.54
CA LYS A 58 1.44 -12.45 16.55
C LYS A 58 1.04 -13.89 16.24
N GLY A 59 0.81 -14.69 17.32
CA GLY A 59 0.34 -16.06 17.22
C GLY A 59 1.48 -17.08 17.12
N SER A 60 1.08 -18.33 16.88
CA SER A 60 1.94 -19.49 16.67
C SER A 60 1.30 -20.42 15.64
N GLY A 61 2.10 -21.19 14.92
CA GLY A 61 1.64 -22.06 13.82
C GLY A 61 2.30 -21.71 12.50
N SER A 62 1.68 -22.12 11.39
CA SER A 62 2.20 -21.87 10.05
C SER A 62 2.36 -20.36 9.78
N PRO A 63 3.45 -19.94 9.09
CA PRO A 63 3.67 -18.52 8.84
C PRO A 63 2.68 -17.97 7.82
N LEU A 64 2.09 -16.82 8.16
CA LEU A 64 1.16 -16.06 7.31
C LEU A 64 1.62 -14.62 7.22
N LEU A 65 1.89 -14.15 6.00
CA LEU A 65 2.32 -12.79 5.71
C LEU A 65 1.17 -11.97 5.12
N LEU A 66 0.83 -10.87 5.77
CA LEU A 66 -0.19 -9.92 5.33
C LEU A 66 0.48 -8.69 4.70
N ILE A 67 0.15 -8.40 3.45
CA ILE A 67 0.70 -7.27 2.69
C ILE A 67 -0.44 -6.33 2.32
N HIS A 68 -0.44 -5.12 2.90
CA HIS A 68 -1.43 -4.09 2.62
C HIS A 68 -1.35 -3.55 1.19
N GLU A 69 -2.37 -2.86 0.72
CA GLU A 69 -2.38 -2.22 -0.59
C GLU A 69 -1.15 -1.28 -0.73
N LEU A 70 -0.45 -1.34 -1.87
CA LEU A 70 0.70 -0.46 -2.13
C LEU A 70 0.22 0.96 -2.44
N LYS A 71 0.07 1.76 -1.39
CA LYS A 71 -0.29 3.18 -1.45
C LYS A 71 0.38 3.97 -0.34
N SER A 72 0.72 5.21 -0.63
CA SER A 72 1.35 6.12 0.35
C SER A 72 0.49 6.38 1.60
N THR A 73 -0.81 6.10 1.54
CA THR A 73 -1.77 6.22 2.65
C THR A 73 -1.99 4.92 3.42
N ALA A 74 -1.48 3.79 2.92
CA ALA A 74 -1.74 2.48 3.50
C ALA A 74 -0.67 2.08 4.54
N SER A 75 -1.01 1.10 5.35
CA SER A 75 -0.14 0.47 6.34
C SER A 75 -0.71 -0.88 6.76
N ALA A 76 0.06 -1.68 7.50
CA ALA A 76 -0.40 -2.94 8.08
C ALA A 76 -1.63 -2.82 8.99
N ALA A 77 -1.99 -1.60 9.43
CA ALA A 77 -3.23 -1.32 10.15
C ALA A 77 -4.50 -1.69 9.35
N GLU A 78 -4.40 -1.88 8.05
CA GLU A 78 -5.45 -2.42 7.18
C GLU A 78 -5.96 -3.79 7.69
N TRP A 79 -5.08 -4.62 8.23
CA TRP A 79 -5.35 -5.98 8.68
C TRP A 79 -5.72 -6.11 10.16
N ARG A 80 -5.78 -5.01 10.91
CA ARG A 80 -5.92 -5.01 12.37
C ARG A 80 -7.15 -5.79 12.89
N THR A 81 -8.25 -5.82 12.13
CA THR A 81 -9.47 -6.54 12.50
C THR A 81 -9.32 -8.06 12.40
N LEU A 82 -8.41 -8.54 11.55
CA LEU A 82 -8.25 -9.95 11.24
C LEU A 82 -7.10 -10.61 12.02
N ILE A 83 -6.08 -9.85 12.41
CA ILE A 83 -4.86 -10.38 13.03
C ILE A 83 -5.17 -11.27 14.23
N ASN A 84 -6.11 -10.85 15.10
CA ASN A 84 -6.46 -11.62 16.30
C ASN A 84 -7.08 -12.97 15.98
N ALA A 85 -7.92 -13.05 14.95
CA ALA A 85 -8.54 -14.30 14.55
C ALA A 85 -7.53 -15.21 13.85
N LEU A 86 -6.79 -14.70 12.87
CA LEU A 86 -5.77 -15.44 12.13
C LEU A 86 -4.62 -15.93 13.03
N SER A 87 -4.29 -15.19 14.09
CA SER A 87 -3.20 -15.56 15.01
C SER A 87 -3.52 -16.73 15.95
N LYS A 88 -4.73 -17.31 15.88
CA LYS A 88 -5.06 -18.53 16.62
C LYS A 88 -4.39 -19.74 16.01
N ASP A 89 -4.30 -19.79 14.68
CA ASP A 89 -3.82 -20.94 13.92
C ASP A 89 -2.50 -20.66 13.18
N HIS A 90 -2.14 -19.37 13.01
CA HIS A 90 -0.96 -18.94 12.29
C HIS A 90 -0.02 -18.07 13.11
N THR A 91 1.25 -18.07 12.73
CA THR A 91 2.17 -16.98 13.07
C THR A 91 2.00 -15.87 12.05
N VAL A 92 1.21 -14.86 12.40
CA VAL A 92 0.83 -13.76 11.50
C VAL A 92 1.89 -12.66 11.53
N TYR A 93 2.43 -12.35 10.36
CA TYR A 93 3.31 -11.20 10.12
C TYR A 93 2.54 -10.15 9.31
N ALA A 94 2.53 -8.91 9.76
CA ALA A 94 1.98 -7.80 9.00
C ALA A 94 3.00 -6.68 8.95
N LEU A 95 3.50 -6.35 7.74
CA LEU A 95 4.54 -5.35 7.57
C LEU A 95 3.99 -4.07 6.93
N ASP A 96 4.58 -2.94 7.28
CA ASP A 96 4.45 -1.71 6.51
C ASP A 96 5.48 -1.75 5.38
N LEU A 97 5.04 -1.72 4.12
CA LEU A 97 5.95 -1.67 2.97
C LEU A 97 6.85 -0.43 3.04
N ILE A 98 8.07 -0.53 2.50
CA ILE A 98 8.96 0.64 2.45
C ILE A 98 8.26 1.82 1.74
N GLY A 99 8.35 3.01 2.32
CA GLY A 99 7.60 4.18 1.85
C GLY A 99 6.20 4.32 2.47
N CYS A 100 5.68 3.31 3.18
CA CYS A 100 4.34 3.27 3.79
C CYS A 100 4.40 3.30 5.32
N GLY A 101 3.31 3.69 5.95
CA GLY A 101 3.08 3.59 7.39
C GLY A 101 4.27 4.04 8.24
N ARG A 102 4.74 3.13 9.10
CA ARG A 102 5.86 3.33 10.06
C ARG A 102 7.24 2.96 9.50
N SER A 103 7.28 2.29 8.33
CA SER A 103 8.53 1.99 7.64
C SER A 103 9.21 3.25 7.12
N GLU A 104 10.52 3.20 6.95
CA GLU A 104 11.29 4.32 6.40
C GLU A 104 10.82 4.72 5.00
N LYS A 105 10.99 6.00 4.70
CA LYS A 105 10.56 6.62 3.44
C LYS A 105 11.76 7.28 2.73
N PRO A 106 12.68 6.48 2.18
CA PRO A 106 13.84 7.02 1.46
C PRO A 106 13.42 7.83 0.22
N LYS A 107 14.20 8.85 -0.09
CA LYS A 107 14.02 9.70 -1.28
C LYS A 107 14.55 8.97 -2.51
N MET A 108 13.70 8.13 -3.11
CA MET A 108 14.07 7.33 -4.27
C MET A 108 12.87 7.12 -5.22
N THR A 109 13.10 6.56 -6.38
CA THR A 109 12.03 6.03 -7.23
C THR A 109 11.65 4.64 -6.74
N TYR A 110 10.41 4.48 -6.31
CA TYR A 110 9.86 3.20 -5.88
C TYR A 110 9.39 2.40 -7.10
N THR A 111 9.92 1.21 -7.27
CA THR A 111 9.58 0.30 -8.38
C THR A 111 9.03 -1.01 -7.84
N ASN A 112 8.26 -1.72 -8.64
CA ASN A 112 7.78 -3.06 -8.26
C ASN A 112 8.93 -3.98 -7.84
N TYR A 113 10.04 -3.95 -8.56
CA TYR A 113 11.22 -4.78 -8.27
C TYR A 113 11.77 -4.59 -6.85
N ILE A 114 11.75 -3.36 -6.31
CA ILE A 114 12.16 -3.07 -4.94
C ILE A 114 11.26 -3.81 -3.95
N TYR A 115 9.94 -3.81 -4.19
CA TYR A 115 8.99 -4.49 -3.32
C TYR A 115 9.07 -6.01 -3.42
N VAL A 116 9.27 -6.56 -4.61
CA VAL A 116 9.51 -7.99 -4.81
C VAL A 116 10.73 -8.45 -3.99
N GLN A 117 11.83 -7.70 -4.09
CA GLN A 117 13.04 -8.00 -3.31
C GLN A 117 12.82 -7.84 -1.80
N LEU A 118 12.07 -6.80 -1.38
CA LEU A 118 11.74 -6.61 0.03
C LEU A 118 11.00 -7.82 0.59
N ILE A 119 9.95 -8.28 -0.09
CA ILE A 119 9.12 -9.38 0.41
C ILE A 119 9.92 -10.69 0.41
N ASN A 120 10.66 -11.01 -0.66
CA ASN A 120 11.48 -12.21 -0.70
C ASN A 120 12.55 -12.22 0.40
N ASN A 121 13.25 -11.08 0.60
CA ASN A 121 14.23 -10.96 1.68
C ASN A 121 13.57 -11.05 3.05
N PHE A 122 12.40 -10.42 3.25
CA PHE A 122 11.67 -10.51 4.51
C PHE A 122 11.27 -11.95 4.84
N ILE A 123 10.78 -12.71 3.88
CA ILE A 123 10.47 -14.13 4.09
C ILE A 123 11.75 -14.92 4.44
N LYS A 124 12.85 -14.70 3.75
CA LYS A 124 14.13 -15.38 4.04
C LYS A 124 14.71 -15.03 5.40
N ASP A 125 14.82 -13.73 5.67
CA ASP A 125 15.64 -13.24 6.79
C ASP A 125 14.84 -13.18 8.10
N VAL A 126 13.52 -12.97 8.05
CA VAL A 126 12.68 -12.77 9.23
C VAL A 126 11.78 -13.97 9.50
N ILE A 127 11.16 -14.54 8.49
CA ILE A 127 10.25 -15.68 8.65
C ILE A 127 11.04 -17.00 8.61
N GLY A 128 11.95 -17.15 7.67
CA GLY A 128 12.86 -18.28 7.56
C GLY A 128 12.24 -19.59 7.07
N SER A 129 11.01 -19.55 6.55
CA SER A 129 10.29 -20.73 6.06
C SER A 129 9.29 -20.37 4.97
N ARG A 130 8.83 -21.38 4.25
CA ARG A 130 7.80 -21.26 3.22
C ARG A 130 6.51 -20.67 3.84
N THR A 131 5.94 -19.64 3.19
CA THR A 131 4.98 -18.75 3.83
C THR A 131 3.71 -18.61 2.99
N ASP A 132 2.55 -18.65 3.63
CA ASP A 132 1.29 -18.23 3.04
C ASP A 132 1.22 -16.71 2.99
N VAL A 133 0.70 -16.15 1.91
CA VAL A 133 0.69 -14.70 1.69
C VAL A 133 -0.72 -14.20 1.36
N ILE A 134 -1.21 -13.22 2.09
CA ILE A 134 -2.42 -12.48 1.74
C ILE A 134 -2.04 -11.07 1.31
N THR A 135 -2.57 -10.63 0.17
CA THR A 135 -2.31 -9.29 -0.39
C THR A 135 -3.61 -8.57 -0.68
N ASN A 136 -3.57 -7.23 -0.72
CA ASN A 136 -4.69 -6.42 -1.17
C ASN A 136 -4.31 -5.53 -2.35
N GLY A 137 -5.22 -5.41 -3.32
CA GLY A 137 -5.12 -4.49 -4.44
C GLY A 137 -3.85 -4.66 -5.27
N SER A 138 -3.13 -3.57 -5.47
CA SER A 138 -1.90 -3.54 -6.28
C SER A 138 -0.73 -4.33 -5.69
N SER A 139 -0.77 -4.71 -4.41
CA SER A 139 0.28 -5.57 -3.82
C SER A 139 0.24 -7.01 -4.30
N SER A 140 -0.85 -7.43 -4.94
CA SER A 140 -0.97 -8.78 -5.51
C SER A 140 0.11 -9.04 -6.58
N ASN A 141 0.49 -8.02 -7.35
CA ASN A 141 1.55 -8.13 -8.33
C ASN A 141 2.92 -8.39 -7.70
N ILE A 142 3.14 -7.90 -6.47
CA ILE A 142 4.39 -8.13 -5.73
C ILE A 142 4.51 -9.61 -5.35
N ALA A 143 3.42 -10.20 -4.81
CA ALA A 143 3.40 -11.60 -4.44
C ALA A 143 3.54 -12.52 -5.66
N ILE A 144 2.84 -12.24 -6.76
CA ILE A 144 2.96 -12.99 -8.01
C ILE A 144 4.41 -12.96 -8.53
N MET A 145 4.99 -11.76 -8.63
CA MET A 145 6.36 -11.63 -9.13
C MET A 145 7.40 -12.20 -8.16
N GLY A 146 7.15 -12.10 -6.85
CA GLY A 146 7.97 -12.69 -5.81
C GLY A 146 7.97 -14.21 -5.90
N CYS A 147 6.81 -14.82 -5.98
CA CYS A 147 6.65 -16.28 -6.17
C CYS A 147 7.28 -16.75 -7.49
N TYR A 148 7.11 -16.00 -8.58
CA TYR A 148 7.74 -16.35 -9.85
C TYR A 148 9.28 -16.33 -9.78
N SER A 149 9.86 -15.36 -9.06
CA SER A 149 11.32 -15.23 -8.94
C SER A 149 11.94 -16.22 -7.95
N GLU A 150 11.23 -16.53 -6.87
CA GLU A 150 11.69 -17.42 -5.78
C GLU A 150 10.54 -18.28 -5.26
N PRO A 151 10.14 -19.30 -6.02
CA PRO A 151 8.94 -20.11 -5.74
C PRO A 151 9.00 -20.83 -4.39
N ASP A 152 10.17 -21.22 -3.93
CA ASP A 152 10.35 -21.99 -2.67
C ASP A 152 10.00 -21.19 -1.42
N LEU A 153 9.91 -19.87 -1.52
CA LEU A 153 9.53 -19.01 -0.40
C LEU A 153 8.01 -18.97 -0.13
N TYR A 154 7.21 -19.28 -1.16
CA TYR A 154 5.77 -19.16 -1.12
C TYR A 154 5.10 -20.51 -1.00
N ASN A 155 4.07 -20.60 -0.15
CA ASN A 155 3.21 -21.77 -0.04
C ASN A 155 1.93 -21.53 -0.85
N ARG A 156 1.05 -20.65 -0.37
CA ARG A 156 -0.21 -20.26 -1.02
C ARG A 156 -0.28 -18.74 -1.12
N ILE A 157 -1.00 -18.23 -2.12
CA ILE A 157 -1.19 -16.79 -2.31
C ILE A 157 -2.69 -16.49 -2.40
N MET A 158 -3.19 -15.68 -1.47
CA MET A 158 -4.55 -15.16 -1.51
C MET A 158 -4.52 -13.68 -1.86
N MET A 159 -5.23 -13.29 -2.88
CA MET A 159 -5.28 -11.91 -3.40
C MET A 159 -6.67 -11.33 -3.18
N VAL A 160 -6.75 -10.21 -2.49
CA VAL A 160 -8.01 -9.48 -2.25
C VAL A 160 -8.12 -8.37 -3.26
N ASN A 161 -9.18 -8.37 -4.05
CA ASN A 161 -9.42 -7.36 -5.10
C ASN A 161 -8.15 -6.94 -5.86
N PRO A 162 -7.43 -7.87 -6.51
CA PRO A 162 -6.21 -7.52 -7.22
C PRO A 162 -6.48 -6.50 -8.31
N SER A 163 -5.52 -5.63 -8.57
CA SER A 163 -5.61 -4.69 -9.69
C SER A 163 -5.68 -5.44 -11.02
N SER A 164 -6.44 -4.89 -11.99
CA SER A 164 -6.57 -5.53 -13.30
C SER A 164 -5.22 -5.68 -14.00
N LEU A 165 -5.03 -6.77 -14.75
CA LEU A 165 -3.80 -7.04 -15.50
C LEU A 165 -3.48 -5.92 -16.49
N LYS A 166 -4.51 -5.31 -17.06
CA LYS A 166 -4.41 -4.17 -17.98
C LYS A 166 -3.84 -2.91 -17.28
N GLU A 167 -4.29 -2.63 -16.05
CA GLU A 167 -3.77 -1.51 -15.26
C GLU A 167 -2.29 -1.75 -14.89
N MET A 168 -1.97 -2.95 -14.43
CA MET A 168 -0.62 -3.32 -14.04
C MET A 168 0.37 -3.37 -15.20
N ALA A 169 -0.09 -3.55 -16.43
CA ALA A 169 0.74 -3.50 -17.62
C ALA A 169 1.10 -2.07 -18.10
N LYS A 170 0.49 -1.03 -17.50
CA LYS A 170 0.87 0.36 -17.82
C LYS A 170 2.27 0.67 -17.30
N PHE A 171 3.05 1.39 -18.11
CA PHE A 171 4.42 1.80 -17.78
C PHE A 171 4.61 3.31 -17.84
N PRO A 172 5.67 3.86 -17.24
CA PRO A 172 5.94 5.29 -17.21
C PRO A 172 6.18 5.86 -18.64
N LYS A 173 5.37 6.84 -19.05
CA LYS A 173 5.56 7.64 -20.28
C LYS A 173 6.22 8.98 -19.94
N ALA A 174 6.55 9.80 -20.95
CA ALA A 174 7.21 11.09 -20.75
C ALA A 174 6.42 12.03 -19.83
N ASN A 175 5.10 12.14 -20.04
CA ASN A 175 4.21 12.94 -19.17
C ASN A 175 4.18 12.44 -17.72
N HIS A 176 4.26 11.13 -17.50
CA HIS A 176 4.32 10.54 -16.15
C HIS A 176 5.64 10.87 -15.45
N LYS A 177 6.76 10.89 -16.19
CA LYS A 177 8.07 11.30 -15.65
C LYS A 177 8.06 12.78 -15.25
N THR A 178 7.43 13.63 -16.03
CA THR A 178 7.26 15.06 -15.70
C THR A 178 6.39 15.23 -14.44
N LEU A 179 5.27 14.51 -14.35
CA LEU A 179 4.41 14.53 -13.15
C LEU A 179 5.19 14.10 -11.91
N LYS A 180 5.95 12.98 -12.00
CA LYS A 180 6.82 12.51 -10.93
C LYS A 180 7.78 13.61 -10.48
N TYR A 181 8.50 14.22 -11.41
CA TYR A 181 9.44 15.29 -11.10
C TYR A 181 8.78 16.46 -10.37
N LEU A 182 7.59 16.90 -10.80
CA LEU A 182 6.86 18.00 -10.16
C LEU A 182 6.46 17.66 -8.72
N ILE A 183 6.01 16.43 -8.46
CA ILE A 183 5.65 15.98 -7.10
C ILE A 183 6.89 15.83 -6.21
N GLU A 184 8.04 15.51 -6.77
CA GLU A 184 9.29 15.36 -6.03
C GLU A 184 9.97 16.69 -5.70
N LEU A 185 9.59 17.80 -6.34
CA LEU A 185 10.15 19.12 -6.04
C LEU A 185 9.99 19.48 -4.55
N PRO A 186 11.03 20.06 -3.93
CA PRO A 186 10.90 20.59 -2.59
C PRO A 186 9.84 21.72 -2.54
N LEU A 187 9.20 21.92 -1.41
CA LEU A 187 8.10 22.86 -1.14
C LEU A 187 6.88 22.67 -2.04
N VAL A 188 6.98 22.90 -3.34
CA VAL A 188 5.85 22.79 -4.29
C VAL A 188 5.28 21.37 -4.29
N GLY A 189 6.12 20.37 -4.53
CA GLY A 189 5.71 18.97 -4.53
C GLY A 189 5.19 18.54 -3.16
N THR A 190 5.79 19.01 -2.07
CA THR A 190 5.30 18.76 -0.71
C THR A 190 3.91 19.37 -0.50
N SER A 191 3.67 20.59 -0.97
CA SER A 191 2.36 21.24 -0.86
C SER A 191 1.31 20.51 -1.69
N ILE A 192 1.65 20.09 -2.91
CA ILE A 192 0.77 19.26 -3.76
C ILE A 192 0.44 17.95 -3.05
N TYR A 193 1.44 17.27 -2.49
CA TYR A 193 1.25 16.03 -1.74
C TYR A 193 0.29 16.23 -0.56
N ASN A 194 0.50 17.26 0.27
CA ASN A 194 -0.36 17.57 1.41
C ASN A 194 -1.80 17.93 1.02
N MET A 195 -2.00 18.55 -0.15
CA MET A 195 -3.35 18.80 -0.68
C MET A 195 -4.05 17.52 -1.06
N ILE A 196 -3.36 16.60 -1.75
CA ILE A 196 -3.90 15.33 -2.22
C ILE A 196 -4.15 14.38 -1.04
N THR A 197 -3.26 14.36 -0.06
CA THR A 197 -3.38 13.55 1.16
C THR A 197 -4.05 14.31 2.30
N SER A 198 -4.77 15.41 2.02
CA SER A 198 -5.56 16.11 3.03
C SER A 198 -6.65 15.20 3.61
N TYR A 199 -7.02 15.42 4.86
CA TYR A 199 -8.04 14.63 5.55
C TYR A 199 -9.33 14.47 4.73
N ARG A 200 -9.80 15.56 4.10
CA ARG A 200 -10.98 15.54 3.23
C ARG A 200 -10.81 14.69 1.98
N SER A 201 -9.63 14.72 1.39
CA SER A 201 -9.31 13.92 0.20
C SER A 201 -9.28 12.44 0.56
N ILE A 202 -8.57 12.07 1.62
CA ILE A 202 -8.50 10.69 2.13
C ILE A 202 -9.91 10.18 2.48
N PHE A 203 -10.70 10.97 3.21
CA PHE A 203 -12.08 10.59 3.53
C PHE A 203 -12.91 10.32 2.27
N ARG A 204 -12.82 11.19 1.26
CA ARG A 204 -13.54 11.05 -0.01
C ARG A 204 -13.10 9.79 -0.76
N ASP A 205 -11.81 9.52 -0.81
CA ASP A 205 -11.27 8.37 -1.52
C ASP A 205 -11.61 7.07 -0.79
N TYR A 206 -11.52 7.06 0.54
CA TYR A 206 -11.93 5.90 1.36
C TYR A 206 -13.43 5.62 1.24
N LYS A 207 -14.27 6.69 1.26
CA LYS A 207 -15.71 6.59 1.05
C LYS A 207 -16.09 5.91 -0.28
N LYS A 208 -15.35 6.17 -1.35
CA LYS A 208 -15.60 5.54 -2.66
C LYS A 208 -15.28 4.06 -2.70
N LYS A 209 -14.40 3.60 -1.82
CA LYS A 209 -13.93 2.22 -1.74
C LYS A 209 -14.79 1.31 -0.86
N LEU A 210 -15.68 1.87 -0.06
CA LEU A 210 -16.62 1.13 0.77
C LEU A 210 -18.00 1.11 0.15
N LEU A 211 -18.72 0.01 0.31
CA LEU A 211 -20.12 -0.12 -0.11
C LEU A 211 -21.03 0.71 0.82
N TYR A 212 -20.78 0.62 2.13
CA TYR A 212 -21.54 1.35 3.14
C TYR A 212 -20.72 2.50 3.74
N PRO A 213 -20.74 3.70 3.11
CA PRO A 213 -19.96 4.85 3.59
C PRO A 213 -20.32 5.32 5.00
N THR A 214 -21.48 4.94 5.52
CA THR A 214 -21.91 5.22 6.89
C THR A 214 -21.15 4.42 7.95
N SER A 215 -20.51 3.32 7.55
CA SER A 215 -19.65 2.50 8.42
C SER A 215 -18.26 3.10 8.66
N ILE A 216 -17.91 4.19 7.96
CA ILE A 216 -16.61 4.84 8.12
C ILE A 216 -16.47 5.40 9.53
N LEU A 217 -15.53 4.84 10.27
CA LEU A 217 -15.16 5.37 11.56
C LEU A 217 -14.11 6.48 11.39
N LYS A 218 -14.23 7.51 12.22
CA LYS A 218 -13.24 8.61 12.24
C LYS A 218 -11.81 8.06 12.41
N LYS A 219 -11.63 7.02 13.24
CA LYS A 219 -10.34 6.38 13.47
C LYS A 219 -9.71 5.80 12.21
N ASP A 220 -10.51 5.34 11.24
CA ASP A 220 -9.97 4.74 10.01
C ASP A 220 -9.34 5.82 9.13
N VAL A 221 -10.04 6.95 8.98
CA VAL A 221 -9.51 8.11 8.24
C VAL A 221 -8.30 8.73 8.95
N ASP A 222 -8.35 8.83 10.29
CA ASP A 222 -7.22 9.28 11.10
C ASP A 222 -5.99 8.38 10.91
N THR A 223 -6.18 7.05 10.84
CA THR A 223 -5.11 6.08 10.59
C THR A 223 -4.47 6.27 9.22
N LEU A 224 -5.28 6.39 8.17
CA LEU A 224 -4.80 6.63 6.80
C LEU A 224 -4.09 7.99 6.67
N TYR A 225 -4.63 9.01 7.35
CA TYR A 225 -4.02 10.34 7.38
C TYR A 225 -2.66 10.33 8.06
N GLU A 226 -2.55 9.68 9.22
CA GLU A 226 -1.27 9.51 9.91
C GLU A 226 -0.28 8.71 9.07
N ALA A 227 -0.67 7.54 8.51
CA ALA A 227 0.18 6.71 7.66
C ALA A 227 0.79 7.50 6.49
N SER A 228 -0.01 8.37 5.86
CA SER A 228 0.44 9.19 4.73
C SER A 228 1.42 10.29 5.12
N HIS A 229 1.46 10.71 6.37
CA HIS A 229 2.27 11.85 6.82
C HIS A 229 3.46 11.47 7.72
N LEU A 230 3.51 10.25 8.26
CA LEU A 230 4.69 9.75 8.96
C LEU A 230 5.91 9.77 8.05
N GLY A 231 7.09 10.09 8.60
CA GLY A 231 8.32 10.25 7.81
C GLY A 231 8.43 11.60 7.08
N GLY A 232 7.43 12.48 7.26
CA GLY A 232 7.46 13.85 6.78
C GLY A 232 7.43 13.99 5.25
N PRO A 233 8.09 15.01 4.68
CA PRO A 233 8.02 15.33 3.26
C PRO A 233 8.48 14.20 2.32
N SER A 234 9.22 13.21 2.83
CA SER A 234 9.71 12.08 2.04
C SER A 234 8.59 11.13 1.59
N ALA A 235 7.44 11.12 2.27
CA ALA A 235 6.28 10.31 1.90
C ALA A 235 5.79 10.57 0.45
N ARG A 236 6.04 11.77 -0.11
CA ARG A 236 5.64 12.10 -1.49
C ARG A 236 6.35 11.30 -2.57
N PHE A 237 7.54 10.75 -2.30
CA PHE A 237 8.32 10.01 -3.33
C PHE A 237 7.64 8.70 -3.73
N LEU A 238 7.04 7.97 -2.77
CA LEU A 238 6.22 6.81 -3.11
C LEU A 238 5.00 7.23 -3.93
N TYR A 239 4.26 8.24 -3.48
CA TYR A 239 3.10 8.75 -4.20
C TYR A 239 3.46 9.17 -5.64
N ALA A 240 4.58 9.87 -5.83
CA ALA A 240 5.07 10.26 -7.14
C ALA A 240 5.35 9.05 -8.04
N SER A 241 5.96 8.00 -7.49
CA SER A 241 6.28 6.77 -8.21
C SER A 241 5.02 5.98 -8.58
N GLU A 242 4.08 5.83 -7.65
CA GLU A 242 2.79 5.17 -7.84
C GLU A 242 1.97 5.87 -8.94
N ARG A 243 1.75 7.18 -8.81
CA ARG A 243 0.97 7.96 -9.80
C ARG A 243 1.59 8.01 -11.18
N SER A 244 2.86 7.69 -11.29
CA SER A 244 3.61 7.68 -12.54
C SER A 244 3.88 6.27 -13.06
N HIS A 245 3.17 5.26 -12.54
CA HIS A 245 3.26 3.84 -12.93
C HIS A 245 4.64 3.19 -12.78
N PHE A 246 5.53 3.73 -11.93
CA PHE A 246 6.82 3.09 -11.67
C PHE A 246 6.69 1.84 -10.79
N THR A 247 5.61 1.71 -10.02
CA THR A 247 5.30 0.54 -9.20
C THR A 247 4.57 -0.56 -9.97
N ASN A 248 4.13 -0.28 -11.19
CA ASN A 248 3.45 -1.24 -12.03
C ASN A 248 4.45 -2.24 -12.66
N ILE A 249 3.96 -3.43 -12.98
CA ILE A 249 4.70 -4.45 -13.71
C ILE A 249 3.74 -5.34 -14.50
N ASN A 250 4.12 -5.69 -15.73
CA ASN A 250 3.40 -6.69 -16.50
C ASN A 250 3.76 -8.09 -15.98
N MET A 251 2.80 -8.72 -15.32
CA MET A 251 2.97 -10.03 -14.69
C MET A 251 2.42 -11.22 -15.52
N LEU A 252 1.96 -10.99 -16.76
CA LEU A 252 1.33 -12.04 -17.56
C LEU A 252 2.21 -13.27 -17.74
N HIS A 253 3.52 -13.06 -17.95
CA HIS A 253 4.46 -14.17 -18.12
C HIS A 253 4.63 -14.97 -16.81
N ALA A 254 4.74 -14.30 -15.68
CA ALA A 254 4.82 -14.92 -14.36
C ALA A 254 3.56 -15.71 -14.05
N LEU A 255 2.40 -15.07 -14.22
CA LEU A 255 1.09 -15.66 -13.94
C LEU A 255 0.87 -16.99 -14.68
N LYS A 256 1.27 -17.08 -15.95
CA LYS A 256 1.18 -18.31 -16.76
C LYS A 256 2.08 -19.45 -16.29
N LYS A 257 3.12 -19.16 -15.52
CA LYS A 257 4.16 -20.14 -15.14
C LYS A 257 4.10 -20.58 -13.69
N ILE A 258 3.37 -19.86 -12.84
CA ILE A 258 3.24 -20.20 -11.42
C ILE A 258 2.28 -21.39 -11.27
N ASN A 259 2.76 -22.43 -10.56
CA ASN A 259 1.96 -23.63 -10.24
C ASN A 259 1.58 -23.70 -8.73
N HIS A 260 1.70 -22.60 -8.01
CA HIS A 260 1.27 -22.50 -6.62
C HIS A 260 -0.23 -22.34 -6.53
N SER A 261 -0.81 -22.80 -5.42
CA SER A 261 -2.22 -22.54 -5.11
C SER A 261 -2.43 -21.05 -4.95
N MET A 262 -3.27 -20.48 -5.78
CA MET A 262 -3.61 -19.06 -5.78
C MET A 262 -5.13 -18.88 -5.70
N TYR A 263 -5.54 -17.96 -4.85
CA TYR A 263 -6.94 -17.66 -4.58
C TYR A 263 -7.18 -16.17 -4.77
N ILE A 264 -8.32 -15.81 -5.37
CA ILE A 264 -8.74 -14.41 -5.48
C ILE A 264 -10.08 -14.23 -4.79
N ILE A 265 -10.12 -13.32 -3.83
CA ILE A 265 -11.35 -12.95 -3.13
C ILE A 265 -11.78 -11.56 -3.59
N GLY A 266 -12.91 -11.51 -4.30
CA GLY A 266 -13.47 -10.27 -4.82
C GLY A 266 -14.60 -9.72 -3.94
N GLY A 267 -14.69 -8.40 -3.83
CA GLY A 267 -15.90 -7.73 -3.32
C GLY A 267 -16.95 -7.62 -4.44
N LYS A 268 -18.20 -8.05 -4.19
CA LYS A 268 -19.26 -8.11 -5.22
C LYS A 268 -19.50 -6.78 -5.92
N GLU A 269 -19.39 -5.68 -5.18
CA GLU A 269 -19.68 -4.33 -5.67
C GLU A 269 -18.43 -3.56 -6.09
N GLU A 270 -17.26 -4.23 -6.16
CA GLU A 270 -16.07 -3.62 -6.74
C GLU A 270 -16.22 -3.49 -8.24
N ASN A 271 -15.78 -2.34 -8.78
CA ASN A 271 -15.89 -2.08 -10.20
C ASN A 271 -15.06 -3.09 -11.01
N ASP A 272 -15.64 -3.60 -12.09
CA ASP A 272 -14.97 -4.50 -13.04
C ASP A 272 -14.36 -5.76 -12.40
N ILE A 273 -14.85 -6.15 -11.20
CA ILE A 273 -14.30 -7.31 -10.47
C ILE A 273 -14.43 -8.59 -11.31
N GLN A 274 -15.57 -8.84 -11.91
CA GLN A 274 -15.78 -10.06 -12.69
C GLN A 274 -14.81 -10.12 -13.89
N GLU A 275 -14.66 -9.02 -14.65
CA GLU A 275 -13.69 -8.95 -15.76
C GLU A 275 -12.25 -9.20 -15.26
N THR A 276 -11.93 -8.68 -14.07
CA THR A 276 -10.62 -8.89 -13.44
C THR A 276 -10.43 -10.37 -13.11
N LEU A 277 -11.38 -11.01 -12.43
CA LEU A 277 -11.32 -12.44 -12.07
C LEU A 277 -11.18 -13.31 -13.31
N ASP A 278 -12.03 -13.10 -14.31
CA ASP A 278 -12.03 -13.86 -15.57
C ASP A 278 -10.67 -13.72 -16.29
N SER A 279 -10.10 -12.52 -16.26
CA SER A 279 -8.78 -12.26 -16.84
C SER A 279 -7.66 -13.04 -16.15
N TYR A 280 -7.65 -13.10 -14.81
CA TYR A 280 -6.64 -13.88 -14.06
C TYR A 280 -6.80 -15.39 -14.33
N VAL A 281 -8.02 -15.91 -14.26
CA VAL A 281 -8.32 -17.33 -14.53
C VAL A 281 -8.00 -17.69 -15.98
N PHE A 282 -8.25 -16.80 -16.95
CA PHE A 282 -7.89 -17.03 -18.34
C PHE A 282 -6.40 -17.28 -18.54
N TYR A 283 -5.54 -16.53 -17.84
CA TYR A 283 -4.09 -16.70 -17.95
C TYR A 283 -3.52 -17.78 -17.04
N ASN A 284 -4.20 -18.11 -15.94
CA ASN A 284 -3.83 -19.22 -15.06
C ASN A 284 -5.10 -19.92 -14.54
N PRO A 285 -5.55 -21.00 -15.23
CA PRO A 285 -6.78 -21.70 -14.87
C PRO A 285 -6.74 -22.43 -13.52
N SER A 286 -5.60 -22.51 -12.84
CA SER A 286 -5.50 -23.09 -11.50
C SER A 286 -5.87 -22.10 -10.39
N ILE A 287 -6.16 -20.85 -10.73
CA ILE A 287 -6.62 -19.84 -9.76
C ILE A 287 -8.10 -20.12 -9.41
N GLU A 288 -8.36 -20.26 -8.12
CA GLU A 288 -9.72 -20.33 -7.59
C GLU A 288 -10.19 -18.93 -7.18
N THR A 289 -11.48 -18.67 -7.39
CA THR A 289 -12.03 -17.33 -7.15
C THR A 289 -13.32 -17.41 -6.34
N ASP A 290 -13.44 -16.51 -5.36
CA ASP A 290 -14.66 -16.30 -4.58
C ASP A 290 -15.07 -14.83 -4.53
N ILE A 291 -16.36 -14.59 -4.34
CA ILE A 291 -16.95 -13.27 -4.27
C ILE A 291 -17.70 -13.10 -2.95
N ILE A 292 -17.26 -12.16 -2.13
CA ILE A 292 -17.94 -11.76 -0.91
C ILE A 292 -19.04 -10.75 -1.23
N LYS A 293 -20.28 -11.10 -0.88
CA LYS A 293 -21.44 -10.23 -1.04
C LYS A 293 -21.39 -9.03 -0.08
N ASN A 294 -22.15 -7.99 -0.36
CA ASN A 294 -22.24 -6.81 0.49
C ASN A 294 -20.88 -6.18 0.82
N SER A 295 -19.94 -6.22 -0.12
CA SER A 295 -18.62 -5.63 0.02
C SER A 295 -18.11 -5.05 -1.30
N LYS A 296 -17.20 -4.09 -1.21
CA LYS A 296 -16.59 -3.42 -2.33
C LYS A 296 -15.06 -3.65 -2.34
N HIS A 297 -14.28 -2.58 -2.23
CA HIS A 297 -12.81 -2.66 -2.38
C HIS A 297 -12.12 -3.37 -1.20
N TYR A 298 -12.72 -3.35 -0.02
CA TYR A 298 -12.16 -3.96 1.19
C TYR A 298 -13.07 -5.03 1.78
N PRO A 299 -13.33 -6.16 1.07
CA PRO A 299 -14.21 -7.22 1.57
C PRO A 299 -13.75 -7.77 2.92
N HIS A 300 -12.46 -7.82 3.18
CA HIS A 300 -11.86 -8.23 4.46
C HIS A 300 -12.12 -7.25 5.62
N ILE A 301 -12.51 -6.01 5.32
CA ILE A 301 -12.90 -5.00 6.32
C ILE A 301 -14.43 -4.94 6.45
N GLU A 302 -15.16 -5.02 5.33
CA GLU A 302 -16.61 -4.88 5.29
C GLU A 302 -17.34 -6.15 5.72
N GLN A 303 -16.77 -7.33 5.45
CA GLN A 303 -17.32 -8.65 5.79
C GLN A 303 -16.24 -9.56 6.40
N PRO A 304 -15.68 -9.19 7.56
CA PRO A 304 -14.54 -9.88 8.14
C PRO A 304 -14.80 -11.34 8.49
N GLU A 305 -16.02 -11.70 8.92
CA GLU A 305 -16.38 -13.07 9.28
C GLU A 305 -16.40 -13.99 8.06
N GLU A 306 -17.02 -13.54 6.96
CA GLU A 306 -17.04 -14.29 5.69
C GLU A 306 -15.63 -14.43 5.13
N PHE A 307 -14.84 -13.37 5.18
CA PHE A 307 -13.44 -13.41 4.75
C PHE A 307 -12.61 -14.40 5.59
N LEU A 308 -12.76 -14.42 6.90
CA LEU A 308 -12.07 -15.36 7.80
C LEU A 308 -12.49 -16.81 7.54
N SER A 309 -13.76 -17.06 7.21
CA SER A 309 -14.22 -18.38 6.80
C SER A 309 -13.50 -18.86 5.54
N LEU A 310 -13.33 -17.99 4.54
CA LEU A 310 -12.56 -18.32 3.33
C LEU A 310 -11.06 -18.54 3.66
N CYS A 311 -10.48 -17.75 4.57
CA CYS A 311 -9.11 -17.99 5.03
C CYS A 311 -8.96 -19.40 5.63
N SER A 312 -9.90 -19.86 6.46
CA SER A 312 -9.84 -21.21 7.05
C SER A 312 -9.97 -22.35 6.03
N ILE A 313 -10.61 -22.10 4.90
CA ILE A 313 -10.76 -23.08 3.80
C ILE A 313 -9.47 -23.11 2.96
N TYR A 314 -8.97 -21.95 2.57
CA TYR A 314 -7.88 -21.84 1.61
C TYR A 314 -6.47 -21.84 2.22
N LEU A 315 -6.37 -21.50 3.51
CA LEU A 315 -5.11 -21.41 4.26
C LEU A 315 -5.20 -22.21 5.58
N PRO A 316 -5.51 -23.53 5.53
CA PRO A 316 -5.64 -24.36 6.74
C PRO A 316 -4.33 -24.57 7.47
#